data_2dc9e9c9073bcf024036cd39875665b5
#
_entry.id   2dc9e9c9073bcf024036cd39875665b5
#
_cell.length_a   1.000
_cell.length_b   1.000
_cell.length_c   1.000
_cell.angle_alpha   90.00
_cell.angle_beta   90.00
_cell.angle_gamma   90.00
#
_symmetry.space_group_name_H-M   'P 1'
#
loop_
_entity.id
_entity.type
_entity.pdbx_description
1 polymer ?
#
loop_
_entity_poly.entity_id
_entity_poly.type
_entity_poly.pdbx_seq_one_letter_code
_entity_poly.pdbx_strand_id
1 'polypeptide(L)'
;MDIGLDLGTASVLIYVRGKGIVLREPSVVALDKDTGKVLAVGERAWKMLGRTPGNIVSIRPMRGGVIADYTITEIMLKYFLKQIVQRKLFRPRVMVCVPAVITEVEKRAIIEACAAAGARQTFLIEEPVAAAIGAGLDISKPVGNMVVDIGGGTTDIAVLSLGGIVCGTSLKVAGDMFDEAIIKYVKKEFNLAIGERTAEEVKISIATVFPEGDDTQSIEIRGRSLVSGLPKTVTITSNQTCEALQEPVEKIIEAIFNVLEKTPPELAADLSERGMVLTGGGSLLRGLDKLIAHKTNIPVYVAEDAISCVAMGAGKALESLDILVQKNVYKR
;
A
#
# COMPACT_ATOMS: atom_id res chain seq x y z
N MET A 1 4.34 -9.91 -23.39
CA MET A 1 4.99 -9.39 -22.17
C MET A 1 3.93 -9.34 -21.10
N ASP A 2 4.22 -9.94 -19.96
CA ASP A 2 3.30 -10.06 -18.85
C ASP A 2 3.78 -9.16 -17.71
N ILE A 3 2.87 -8.35 -17.20
CA ILE A 3 3.13 -7.30 -16.20
C ILE A 3 2.22 -7.52 -15.00
N GLY A 4 2.78 -7.59 -13.81
CA GLY A 4 2.07 -7.42 -12.55
C GLY A 4 2.13 -5.94 -12.16
N LEU A 5 0.98 -5.33 -11.90
CA LEU A 5 0.84 -3.92 -11.54
C LEU A 5 0.15 -3.81 -10.19
N ASP A 6 0.88 -3.30 -9.23
CA ASP A 6 0.31 -2.77 -7.99
C ASP A 6 0.10 -1.27 -8.16
N LEU A 7 -1.17 -0.86 -8.19
CA LEU A 7 -1.60 0.53 -8.36
C LEU A 7 -2.00 1.10 -6.99
N GLY A 8 -1.02 1.23 -6.11
CA GLY A 8 -1.24 1.64 -4.73
C GLY A 8 -1.47 3.16 -4.56
N THR A 9 -2.05 3.52 -3.41
CA THR A 9 -2.30 4.93 -3.02
C THR A 9 -0.99 5.72 -2.87
N ALA A 10 0.03 5.13 -2.25
CA ALA A 10 1.32 5.78 -2.02
C ALA A 10 2.31 5.57 -3.17
N SER A 11 2.32 4.38 -3.77
CA SER A 11 3.30 4.02 -4.81
C SER A 11 2.72 3.10 -5.86
N VAL A 12 3.28 3.16 -7.05
CA VAL A 12 3.05 2.21 -8.15
C VAL A 12 4.26 1.29 -8.25
N LEU A 13 4.02 -0.01 -8.21
CA LEU A 13 5.05 -1.02 -8.44
C LEU A 13 4.72 -1.83 -9.70
N ILE A 14 5.73 -2.09 -10.50
CA ILE A 14 5.58 -2.89 -11.71
C ILE A 14 6.59 -4.05 -11.72
N TYR A 15 6.03 -5.24 -11.76
CA TYR A 15 6.75 -6.48 -12.00
C TYR A 15 6.67 -6.86 -13.48
N VAL A 16 7.77 -7.32 -14.04
CA VAL A 16 7.81 -7.87 -15.41
C VAL A 16 8.32 -9.31 -15.35
N ARG A 17 7.59 -10.22 -15.98
CA ARG A 17 7.97 -11.64 -16.07
C ARG A 17 9.41 -11.79 -16.53
N GLY A 18 10.19 -12.54 -15.76
CA GLY A 18 11.61 -12.79 -16.03
C GLY A 18 12.57 -11.66 -15.71
N LYS A 19 12.08 -10.51 -15.20
CA LYS A 19 12.91 -9.37 -14.80
C LYS A 19 12.71 -8.93 -13.34
N GLY A 20 11.66 -9.42 -12.67
CA GLY A 20 11.31 -8.99 -11.32
C GLY A 20 10.66 -7.60 -11.28
N ILE A 21 10.80 -6.88 -10.16
CA ILE A 21 10.32 -5.51 -10.00
C ILE A 21 11.22 -4.59 -10.84
N VAL A 22 10.62 -3.91 -11.82
CA VAL A 22 11.34 -3.02 -12.76
C VAL A 22 11.01 -1.54 -12.54
N LEU A 23 9.97 -1.24 -11.76
CA LEU A 23 9.59 0.12 -11.42
C LEU A 23 8.99 0.15 -10.01
N ARG A 24 9.43 1.14 -9.23
CA ARG A 24 8.85 1.54 -7.95
C ARG A 24 8.87 3.07 -7.92
N GLU A 25 7.70 3.67 -8.01
CA GLU A 25 7.55 5.13 -8.09
C GLU A 25 6.39 5.62 -7.25
N PRO A 26 6.46 6.79 -6.61
CA PRO A 26 5.32 7.39 -5.92
C PRO A 26 4.13 7.64 -6.84
N SER A 27 2.92 7.42 -6.34
CA SER A 27 1.65 7.69 -7.03
C SER A 27 1.33 9.20 -7.00
N VAL A 28 2.19 10.02 -7.63
CA VAL A 28 2.08 11.48 -7.62
C VAL A 28 2.30 12.04 -9.02
N VAL A 29 1.49 13.04 -9.40
CA VAL A 29 1.62 13.79 -10.65
C VAL A 29 1.61 15.28 -10.35
N ALA A 30 2.56 16.03 -10.90
CA ALA A 30 2.61 17.48 -10.80
C ALA A 30 2.10 18.12 -12.09
N LEU A 31 1.18 19.06 -11.97
CA LEU A 31 0.50 19.74 -13.08
C LEU A 31 0.63 21.24 -12.93
N ASP A 32 0.69 21.92 -14.06
CA ASP A 32 0.37 23.33 -14.16
C ASP A 32 -1.16 23.50 -14.15
N LYS A 33 -1.69 24.27 -13.20
CA LYS A 33 -3.14 24.43 -13.00
C LYS A 33 -3.84 25.17 -14.16
N ASP A 34 -3.14 26.09 -14.78
CA ASP A 34 -3.74 26.97 -15.78
C ASP A 34 -3.83 26.26 -17.12
N THR A 35 -2.84 25.44 -17.43
CA THR A 35 -2.75 24.76 -18.73
C THR A 35 -3.12 23.28 -18.68
N GLY A 36 -3.23 22.68 -17.49
CA GLY A 36 -3.39 21.23 -17.31
C GLY A 36 -2.17 20.41 -17.74
N LYS A 37 -1.04 21.07 -18.05
CA LYS A 37 0.16 20.38 -18.54
C LYS A 37 0.86 19.60 -17.43
N VAL A 38 1.19 18.33 -17.71
CA VAL A 38 1.99 17.50 -16.82
C VAL A 38 3.44 17.99 -16.78
N LEU A 39 3.93 18.30 -15.60
CA LEU A 39 5.29 18.79 -15.35
C LEU A 39 6.21 17.67 -14.85
N ALA A 40 5.69 16.78 -14.01
CA ALA A 40 6.42 15.66 -13.46
C ALA A 40 5.48 14.52 -13.06
N VAL A 41 6.02 13.30 -12.98
CA VAL A 41 5.35 12.09 -12.51
C VAL A 41 6.29 11.32 -11.60
N GLY A 42 5.75 10.62 -10.61
CA GLY A 42 6.51 9.76 -9.71
C GLY A 42 7.39 10.55 -8.75
N GLU A 43 8.60 10.06 -8.52
CA GLU A 43 9.58 10.64 -7.59
C GLU A 43 9.84 12.15 -7.84
N ARG A 44 9.85 12.57 -9.10
CA ARG A 44 10.05 13.98 -9.45
C ARG A 44 8.87 14.84 -8.97
N ALA A 45 7.65 14.35 -9.12
CA ALA A 45 6.44 15.03 -8.67
C ALA A 45 6.34 15.02 -7.14
N TRP A 46 6.75 13.94 -6.50
CA TRP A 46 6.77 13.80 -5.05
C TRP A 46 7.71 14.81 -4.39
N LYS A 47 8.90 15.03 -4.97
CA LYS A 47 9.85 16.08 -4.51
C LYS A 47 9.28 17.49 -4.56
N MET A 48 8.27 17.72 -5.39
CA MET A 48 7.58 19.00 -5.54
C MET A 48 6.46 19.19 -4.51
N LEU A 49 6.00 18.11 -3.86
CA LEU A 49 4.89 18.16 -2.90
C LEU A 49 5.18 19.16 -1.75
N GLY A 50 4.24 20.06 -1.50
CA GLY A 50 4.39 21.11 -0.49
C GLY A 50 5.41 22.22 -0.79
N ARG A 51 5.99 22.23 -2.01
CA ARG A 51 7.04 23.19 -2.43
C ARG A 51 6.73 23.89 -3.74
N THR A 52 5.51 23.78 -4.23
CA THR A 52 5.10 24.34 -5.52
C THR A 52 4.61 25.78 -5.38
N PRO A 53 4.89 26.67 -6.37
CA PRO A 53 4.21 27.96 -6.48
C PRO A 53 2.70 27.75 -6.74
N GLY A 54 1.90 28.80 -6.57
CA GLY A 54 0.44 28.73 -6.61
C GLY A 54 -0.19 28.16 -7.89
N ASN A 55 0.52 28.28 -9.02
CA ASN A 55 0.10 27.76 -10.35
C ASN A 55 0.48 26.30 -10.58
N ILE A 56 1.24 25.66 -9.70
CA ILE A 56 1.60 24.22 -9.81
C ILE A 56 0.93 23.44 -8.68
N VAL A 57 0.33 22.30 -8.99
CA VAL A 57 -0.24 21.39 -8.01
C VAL A 57 0.33 20.00 -8.17
N SER A 58 0.71 19.38 -7.05
CA SER A 58 1.02 17.95 -7.00
C SER A 58 -0.20 17.19 -6.51
N ILE A 59 -0.67 16.23 -7.28
CA ILE A 59 -1.90 15.46 -7.06
C ILE A 59 -1.54 13.99 -6.83
N ARG A 60 -2.17 13.37 -5.84
CA ARG A 60 -2.22 11.91 -5.67
C ARG A 60 -3.50 11.40 -6.33
N PRO A 61 -3.43 10.73 -7.49
CA PRO A 61 -4.61 10.31 -8.23
C PRO A 61 -5.30 9.09 -7.63
N MET A 62 -4.61 8.39 -6.72
CA MET A 62 -5.14 7.27 -5.96
C MET A 62 -5.38 7.70 -4.50
N ARG A 63 -6.52 7.30 -3.93
CA ARG A 63 -6.84 7.53 -2.50
C ARG A 63 -7.62 6.35 -1.95
N GLY A 64 -7.19 5.86 -0.78
CA GLY A 64 -7.87 4.75 -0.11
C GLY A 64 -8.06 3.53 -1.01
N GLY A 65 -7.02 3.16 -1.79
CA GLY A 65 -7.01 2.01 -2.68
C GLY A 65 -7.78 2.17 -4.00
N VAL A 66 -8.40 3.33 -4.26
CA VAL A 66 -9.24 3.54 -5.45
C VAL A 66 -8.81 4.75 -6.27
N ILE A 67 -9.22 4.79 -7.54
CA ILE A 67 -8.97 5.93 -8.44
C ILE A 67 -9.81 7.12 -7.97
N ALA A 68 -9.14 8.18 -7.52
CA ALA A 68 -9.76 9.44 -7.15
C ALA A 68 -9.84 10.42 -8.34
N ASP A 69 -8.89 10.34 -9.26
CA ASP A 69 -8.87 11.10 -10.51
C ASP A 69 -8.49 10.19 -11.68
N TYR A 70 -9.47 9.87 -12.52
CA TYR A 70 -9.29 8.97 -13.65
C TYR A 70 -8.29 9.50 -14.68
N THR A 71 -8.41 10.78 -15.06
CA THR A 71 -7.56 11.38 -16.09
C THR A 71 -6.09 11.40 -15.68
N ILE A 72 -5.83 11.78 -14.42
CA ILE A 72 -4.48 11.83 -13.89
C ILE A 72 -3.91 10.41 -13.69
N THR A 73 -4.73 9.44 -13.29
CA THR A 73 -4.33 8.03 -13.19
C THR A 73 -3.94 7.48 -14.58
N GLU A 74 -4.74 7.73 -15.60
CA GLU A 74 -4.44 7.31 -16.98
C GLU A 74 -3.11 7.90 -17.47
N ILE A 75 -2.88 9.19 -17.22
CA ILE A 75 -1.62 9.86 -17.59
C ILE A 75 -0.43 9.23 -16.86
N MET A 76 -0.57 8.98 -15.57
CA MET A 76 0.46 8.33 -14.74
C MET A 76 0.77 6.92 -15.25
N LEU A 77 -0.23 6.10 -15.51
CA LEU A 77 -0.06 4.75 -16.04
C LEU A 77 0.59 4.76 -17.44
N LYS A 78 0.14 5.65 -18.33
CA LYS A 78 0.79 5.82 -19.65
C LYS A 78 2.27 6.16 -19.53
N TYR A 79 2.59 7.06 -18.60
CA TYR A 79 3.98 7.45 -18.36
C TYR A 79 4.83 6.26 -17.91
N PHE A 80 4.37 5.49 -16.90
CA PHE A 80 5.12 4.34 -16.38
C PHE A 80 5.20 3.18 -17.37
N LEU A 81 4.09 2.82 -18.02
CA LEU A 81 4.10 1.74 -19.01
C LEU A 81 4.99 2.07 -20.21
N LYS A 82 5.04 3.36 -20.64
CA LYS A 82 5.94 3.78 -21.73
C LYS A 82 7.42 3.61 -21.41
N GLN A 83 7.82 3.71 -20.14
CA GLN A 83 9.21 3.47 -19.73
C GLN A 83 9.61 1.99 -19.87
N ILE A 84 8.65 1.07 -19.67
CA ILE A 84 8.88 -0.36 -19.65
C ILE A 84 8.70 -0.98 -21.03
N VAL A 85 7.68 -0.54 -21.76
CA VAL A 85 7.34 -1.04 -23.12
C VAL A 85 8.12 -0.26 -24.16
N GLN A 86 9.38 -0.64 -24.39
CA GLN A 86 10.28 0.03 -25.36
C GLN A 86 9.85 -0.13 -26.84
N ARG A 87 9.08 -1.17 -27.18
CA ARG A 87 8.63 -1.43 -28.56
C ARG A 87 7.11 -1.35 -28.68
N LYS A 88 6.60 -0.41 -29.45
CA LYS A 88 5.16 -0.19 -29.71
C LYS A 88 4.39 -1.40 -30.28
N LEU A 89 5.10 -2.41 -30.83
CA LEU A 89 4.48 -3.59 -31.44
C LEU A 89 3.93 -4.61 -30.43
N PHE A 90 4.39 -4.59 -29.19
CA PHE A 90 4.02 -5.60 -28.19
C PHE A 90 3.29 -4.97 -27.00
N ARG A 91 1.96 -4.88 -27.12
CA ARG A 91 1.13 -4.46 -26.00
C ARG A 91 1.12 -5.54 -24.90
N PRO A 92 1.36 -5.19 -23.62
CA PRO A 92 1.42 -6.16 -22.53
C PRO A 92 0.04 -6.71 -22.15
N ARG A 93 0.03 -7.92 -21.57
CA ARG A 93 -1.02 -8.35 -20.64
C ARG A 93 -0.66 -7.80 -19.27
N VAL A 94 -1.65 -7.27 -18.57
CA VAL A 94 -1.44 -6.64 -17.25
C VAL A 94 -2.36 -7.29 -16.23
N MET A 95 -1.83 -7.77 -15.12
CA MET A 95 -2.56 -8.15 -13.93
C MET A 95 -2.49 -7.00 -12.95
N VAL A 96 -3.64 -6.42 -12.58
CA VAL A 96 -3.72 -5.28 -11.65
C VAL A 96 -4.27 -5.77 -10.32
N CYS A 97 -3.62 -5.36 -9.25
CA CYS A 97 -4.11 -5.62 -7.90
C CYS A 97 -5.22 -4.64 -7.54
N VAL A 98 -6.22 -5.14 -6.84
CA VAL A 98 -7.37 -4.37 -6.38
C VAL A 98 -7.70 -4.75 -4.94
N PRO A 99 -8.21 -3.82 -4.11
CA PRO A 99 -8.64 -4.12 -2.75
C PRO A 99 -9.66 -5.26 -2.72
N ALA A 100 -9.70 -6.02 -1.61
CA ALA A 100 -10.64 -7.12 -1.43
C ALA A 100 -12.12 -6.68 -1.51
N VAL A 101 -12.37 -5.42 -1.13
CA VAL A 101 -13.72 -4.80 -1.22
C VAL A 101 -13.66 -3.66 -2.22
N ILE A 102 -14.03 -3.93 -3.47
CA ILE A 102 -14.05 -2.97 -4.57
C ILE A 102 -15.38 -3.06 -5.34
N THR A 103 -15.92 -1.91 -5.76
CA THR A 103 -17.15 -1.84 -6.56
C THR A 103 -16.91 -2.19 -8.04
N GLU A 104 -17.96 -2.64 -8.74
CA GLU A 104 -17.87 -2.92 -10.19
C GLU A 104 -17.52 -1.67 -11.01
N VAL A 105 -17.92 -0.48 -10.56
CA VAL A 105 -17.56 0.79 -11.22
C VAL A 105 -16.05 1.06 -11.09
N GLU A 106 -15.48 0.85 -9.92
CA GLU A 106 -14.05 1.03 -9.68
C GLU A 106 -13.21 -0.01 -10.47
N LYS A 107 -13.64 -1.29 -10.49
CA LYS A 107 -13.00 -2.33 -11.33
C LYS A 107 -12.96 -1.91 -12.78
N ARG A 108 -14.10 -1.44 -13.31
CA ARG A 108 -14.21 -0.98 -14.69
C ARG A 108 -13.30 0.20 -14.98
N ALA A 109 -13.24 1.17 -14.08
CA ALA A 109 -12.34 2.33 -14.20
C ALA A 109 -10.86 1.92 -14.31
N ILE A 110 -10.42 0.95 -13.51
CA ILE A 110 -9.05 0.41 -13.56
C ILE A 110 -8.77 -0.27 -14.90
N ILE A 111 -9.70 -1.13 -15.38
CA ILE A 111 -9.56 -1.82 -16.67
C ILE A 111 -9.47 -0.82 -17.82
N GLU A 112 -10.35 0.19 -17.83
CA GLU A 112 -10.37 1.24 -18.86
C GLU A 112 -9.09 2.10 -18.82
N ALA A 113 -8.60 2.49 -17.63
CA ALA A 113 -7.36 3.23 -17.49
C ALA A 113 -6.14 2.44 -18.01
N CYS A 114 -6.05 1.15 -17.71
CA CYS A 114 -4.99 0.28 -18.22
C CYS A 114 -5.07 0.10 -19.75
N ALA A 115 -6.27 -0.08 -20.30
CA ALA A 115 -6.48 -0.19 -21.74
C ALA A 115 -6.08 1.11 -22.46
N ALA A 116 -6.48 2.26 -21.93
CA ALA A 116 -6.11 3.59 -22.43
C ALA A 116 -4.60 3.84 -22.32
N ALA A 117 -3.95 3.30 -21.28
CA ALA A 117 -2.49 3.35 -21.12
C ALA A 117 -1.72 2.40 -22.06
N GLY A 118 -2.42 1.52 -22.80
CA GLY A 118 -1.84 0.67 -23.85
C GLY A 118 -1.74 -0.80 -23.53
N ALA A 119 -2.37 -1.29 -22.46
CA ALA A 119 -2.49 -2.72 -22.20
C ALA A 119 -3.31 -3.41 -23.31
N ARG A 120 -2.90 -4.62 -23.73
CA ARG A 120 -3.67 -5.45 -24.66
C ARG A 120 -4.84 -6.13 -23.96
N GLN A 121 -4.63 -6.54 -22.73
CA GLN A 121 -5.58 -7.24 -21.90
C GLN A 121 -5.27 -6.95 -20.44
N THR A 122 -6.30 -6.65 -19.67
CA THR A 122 -6.19 -6.37 -18.24
C THR A 122 -6.95 -7.43 -17.46
N PHE A 123 -6.32 -7.97 -16.43
CA PHE A 123 -6.89 -8.89 -15.47
C PHE A 123 -6.84 -8.24 -14.10
N LEU A 124 -7.74 -8.61 -13.22
CA LEU A 124 -7.75 -8.15 -11.83
C LEU A 124 -7.46 -9.31 -10.89
N ILE A 125 -6.74 -9.02 -9.83
CA ILE A 125 -6.49 -9.92 -8.71
C ILE A 125 -6.66 -9.14 -7.40
N GLU A 126 -7.25 -9.76 -6.40
CA GLU A 126 -7.42 -9.15 -5.09
C GLU A 126 -6.07 -9.03 -4.37
N GLU A 127 -5.81 -7.86 -3.77
CA GLU A 127 -4.55 -7.54 -3.09
C GLU A 127 -4.12 -8.62 -2.09
N PRO A 128 -4.99 -9.15 -1.18
CA PRO A 128 -4.58 -10.19 -0.25
C PRO A 128 -4.16 -11.50 -0.94
N VAL A 129 -4.80 -11.85 -2.07
CA VAL A 129 -4.42 -13.04 -2.86
C VAL A 129 -3.04 -12.83 -3.48
N ALA A 130 -2.83 -11.67 -4.10
CA ALA A 130 -1.54 -11.31 -4.67
C ALA A 130 -0.46 -11.25 -3.58
N ALA A 131 -0.74 -10.61 -2.44
CA ALA A 131 0.17 -10.52 -1.30
C ALA A 131 0.61 -11.91 -0.80
N ALA A 132 -0.34 -12.84 -0.65
CA ALA A 132 -0.05 -14.22 -0.24
C ALA A 132 0.86 -14.95 -1.24
N ILE A 133 0.55 -14.86 -2.54
CA ILE A 133 1.37 -15.46 -3.61
C ILE A 133 2.77 -14.82 -3.63
N GLY A 134 2.84 -13.50 -3.46
CA GLY A 134 4.10 -12.74 -3.43
C GLY A 134 4.97 -13.13 -2.24
N ALA A 135 4.38 -13.26 -1.07
CA ALA A 135 5.04 -13.71 0.16
C ALA A 135 5.43 -15.20 0.13
N GLY A 136 5.04 -15.94 -0.92
CA GLY A 136 5.41 -17.36 -1.07
C GLY A 136 4.51 -18.33 -0.30
N LEU A 137 3.33 -17.91 0.12
CA LEU A 137 2.36 -18.77 0.78
C LEU A 137 1.71 -19.74 -0.25
N ASP A 138 1.63 -21.00 0.10
CA ASP A 138 0.91 -22.00 -0.70
C ASP A 138 -0.58 -21.99 -0.33
N ILE A 139 -1.31 -21.10 -0.98
CA ILE A 139 -2.75 -20.95 -0.78
C ILE A 139 -3.60 -22.00 -1.51
N SER A 140 -3.00 -22.89 -2.31
CA SER A 140 -3.72 -23.92 -3.06
C SER A 140 -4.22 -25.07 -2.20
N LYS A 141 -3.66 -25.25 -1.02
CA LYS A 141 -4.00 -26.31 -0.07
C LYS A 141 -5.22 -25.96 0.78
N PRO A 142 -5.92 -26.97 1.33
CA PRO A 142 -7.03 -26.79 2.28
C PRO A 142 -6.51 -26.47 3.69
N VAL A 143 -5.74 -25.38 3.81
CA VAL A 143 -5.10 -24.92 5.04
C VAL A 143 -5.28 -23.40 5.15
N GLY A 144 -5.55 -22.92 6.36
CA GLY A 144 -5.70 -21.48 6.62
C GLY A 144 -4.36 -20.73 6.47
N ASN A 145 -4.38 -19.67 5.68
CA ASN A 145 -3.29 -18.70 5.57
C ASN A 145 -3.86 -17.31 5.78
N MET A 146 -3.33 -16.55 6.72
CA MET A 146 -3.77 -15.17 6.96
C MET A 146 -2.73 -14.19 6.48
N VAL A 147 -3.20 -13.20 5.72
CA VAL A 147 -2.39 -12.08 5.25
C VAL A 147 -3.00 -10.78 5.74
N VAL A 148 -2.15 -9.87 6.19
CA VAL A 148 -2.47 -8.50 6.55
C VAL A 148 -1.60 -7.60 5.68
N ASP A 149 -2.16 -7.07 4.61
CA ASP A 149 -1.47 -6.16 3.71
C ASP A 149 -1.73 -4.71 4.11
N ILE A 150 -0.70 -4.03 4.61
CA ILE A 150 -0.80 -2.64 5.08
C ILE A 150 -0.10 -1.74 4.08
N GLY A 151 -0.89 -1.19 3.16
CA GLY A 151 -0.41 -0.29 2.12
C GLY A 151 -0.22 1.16 2.57
N GLY A 152 -0.31 2.08 1.61
CA GLY A 152 -0.35 3.52 1.90
C GLY A 152 -1.75 3.99 2.32
N GLY A 153 -2.78 3.59 1.59
CA GLY A 153 -4.15 4.08 1.78
C GLY A 153 -5.12 3.06 2.39
N THR A 154 -4.83 1.76 2.26
CA THR A 154 -5.68 0.65 2.72
C THR A 154 -4.89 -0.37 3.51
N THR A 155 -5.59 -1.05 4.42
CA THR A 155 -5.16 -2.30 5.02
C THR A 155 -6.16 -3.38 4.63
N ASP A 156 -5.67 -4.39 3.91
CA ASP A 156 -6.44 -5.52 3.45
C ASP A 156 -6.09 -6.76 4.27
N ILE A 157 -7.08 -7.33 4.93
CA ILE A 157 -6.93 -8.46 5.84
C ILE A 157 -7.74 -9.62 5.29
N ALA A 158 -7.15 -10.77 5.07
CA ALA A 158 -7.86 -11.95 4.59
C ALA A 158 -7.28 -13.26 5.11
N VAL A 159 -8.19 -14.21 5.32
CA VAL A 159 -7.87 -15.63 5.48
C VAL A 159 -8.13 -16.33 4.15
N LEU A 160 -7.12 -17.02 3.65
CA LEU A 160 -7.13 -17.68 2.34
C LEU A 160 -6.98 -19.20 2.51
N SER A 161 -7.71 -19.94 1.68
CA SER A 161 -7.59 -21.41 1.56
C SER A 161 -8.08 -21.82 0.18
N LEU A 162 -7.55 -22.93 -0.37
CA LEU A 162 -7.96 -23.49 -1.66
C LEU A 162 -7.96 -22.47 -2.82
N GLY A 163 -7.02 -21.53 -2.79
CA GLY A 163 -6.82 -20.53 -3.84
C GLY A 163 -7.77 -19.33 -3.78
N GLY A 164 -8.59 -19.18 -2.73
CA GLY A 164 -9.54 -18.09 -2.59
C GLY A 164 -9.59 -17.47 -1.21
N ILE A 165 -10.26 -16.32 -1.09
CA ILE A 165 -10.55 -15.67 0.18
C ILE A 165 -11.73 -16.36 0.85
N VAL A 166 -11.53 -16.84 2.08
CA VAL A 166 -12.59 -17.42 2.92
C VAL A 166 -13.35 -16.33 3.67
N CYS A 167 -12.62 -15.45 4.31
CA CYS A 167 -13.15 -14.24 4.94
C CYS A 167 -12.10 -13.15 4.91
N GLY A 168 -12.53 -11.90 4.92
CA GLY A 168 -11.62 -10.76 4.88
C GLY A 168 -12.35 -9.44 5.05
N THR A 169 -11.57 -8.39 5.15
CA THR A 169 -12.03 -7.00 5.20
C THR A 169 -10.98 -6.08 4.63
N SER A 170 -11.41 -4.89 4.20
CA SER A 170 -10.53 -3.79 3.79
C SER A 170 -10.91 -2.55 4.58
N LEU A 171 -9.91 -1.84 5.11
CA LEU A 171 -10.13 -0.61 5.85
C LEU A 171 -9.23 0.50 5.32
N LYS A 172 -9.72 1.74 5.34
CA LYS A 172 -9.00 2.94 4.89
C LYS A 172 -8.15 3.52 6.02
N VAL A 173 -7.39 2.66 6.70
CA VAL A 173 -6.43 3.00 7.75
C VAL A 173 -5.12 2.31 7.41
N ALA A 174 -4.09 3.06 7.05
CA ALA A 174 -2.79 2.55 6.61
C ALA A 174 -1.72 3.65 6.72
N GLY A 175 -0.66 3.59 5.93
CA GLY A 175 0.49 4.49 5.99
C GLY A 175 0.17 5.98 5.97
N ASP A 176 -0.80 6.42 5.17
CA ASP A 176 -1.21 7.84 5.08
C ASP A 176 -1.88 8.30 6.40
N MET A 177 -2.67 7.42 7.04
CA MET A 177 -3.27 7.73 8.34
C MET A 177 -2.21 7.81 9.47
N PHE A 178 -1.12 7.05 9.35
CA PHE A 178 0.01 7.17 10.27
C PHE A 178 0.68 8.54 10.12
N ASP A 179 0.90 9.01 8.89
CA ASP A 179 1.46 10.33 8.63
C ASP A 179 0.54 11.46 9.15
N GLU A 180 -0.77 11.34 8.91
CA GLU A 180 -1.75 12.29 9.45
C GLU A 180 -1.77 12.31 10.98
N ALA A 181 -1.65 11.15 11.63
CA ALA A 181 -1.60 11.05 13.09
C ALA A 181 -0.35 11.76 13.65
N ILE A 182 0.81 11.57 13.02
CA ILE A 182 2.05 12.27 13.37
C ILE A 182 1.90 13.79 13.17
N ILE A 183 1.32 14.25 12.04
CA ILE A 183 1.06 15.67 11.80
C ILE A 183 0.16 16.27 12.89
N LYS A 184 -0.92 15.59 13.24
CA LYS A 184 -1.85 16.00 14.30
C LYS A 184 -1.15 16.08 15.65
N TYR A 185 -0.35 15.10 16.00
CA TYR A 185 0.42 15.05 17.25
C TYR A 185 1.40 16.22 17.33
N VAL A 186 2.22 16.41 16.28
CA VAL A 186 3.21 17.49 16.22
C VAL A 186 2.55 18.86 16.30
N LYS A 187 1.40 19.03 15.66
CA LYS A 187 0.60 20.26 15.73
C LYS A 187 0.11 20.52 17.15
N LYS A 188 -0.39 19.51 17.84
CA LYS A 188 -0.96 19.62 19.18
C LYS A 188 0.12 19.86 20.24
N GLU A 189 1.18 19.06 20.25
CA GLU A 189 2.17 19.06 21.33
C GLU A 189 3.23 20.16 21.16
N PHE A 190 3.63 20.47 19.91
CA PHE A 190 4.71 21.44 19.64
C PHE A 190 4.24 22.77 19.07
N ASN A 191 2.93 22.92 18.79
CA ASN A 191 2.38 24.06 18.03
C ASN A 191 3.14 24.31 16.72
N LEU A 192 3.49 23.21 16.02
CA LEU A 192 4.30 23.21 14.81
C LEU A 192 3.51 22.62 13.64
N ALA A 193 3.43 23.35 12.53
CA ALA A 193 2.89 22.84 11.27
C ALA A 193 4.03 22.19 10.47
N ILE A 194 3.87 20.88 10.16
CA ILE A 194 4.73 20.11 9.26
C ILE A 194 3.93 19.61 8.08
N GLY A 195 4.61 19.26 6.98
CA GLY A 195 4.00 18.67 5.80
C GLY A 195 4.04 17.13 5.84
N GLU A 196 3.29 16.50 4.92
CA GLU A 196 3.20 15.03 4.76
C GLU A 196 4.59 14.38 4.63
N ARG A 197 5.47 14.97 3.82
CA ARG A 197 6.83 14.46 3.62
C ARG A 197 7.63 14.38 4.91
N THR A 198 7.54 15.40 5.78
CA THR A 198 8.24 15.40 7.08
C THR A 198 7.66 14.34 8.01
N ALA A 199 6.33 14.15 7.99
CA ALA A 199 5.67 13.11 8.78
C ALA A 199 6.08 11.71 8.33
N GLU A 200 6.11 11.47 7.02
CA GLU A 200 6.58 10.21 6.44
C GLU A 200 8.05 9.93 6.79
N GLU A 201 8.91 10.95 6.77
CA GLU A 201 10.31 10.84 7.20
C GLU A 201 10.42 10.44 8.68
N VAL A 202 9.61 11.04 9.56
CA VAL A 202 9.52 10.66 10.98
C VAL A 202 9.05 9.21 11.13
N LYS A 203 7.97 8.84 10.41
CA LYS A 203 7.41 7.48 10.42
C LYS A 203 8.46 6.44 10.05
N ILE A 204 9.18 6.65 8.95
CA ILE A 204 10.16 5.68 8.44
C ILE A 204 11.39 5.62 9.34
N SER A 205 11.84 6.77 9.87
CA SER A 205 13.13 6.85 10.57
C SER A 205 13.06 6.36 12.00
N ILE A 206 12.04 6.75 12.76
CA ILE A 206 12.01 6.52 14.22
C ILE A 206 10.69 5.96 14.77
N ALA A 207 9.61 5.93 13.98
CA ALA A 207 8.31 5.55 14.53
C ALA A 207 8.32 4.10 15.03
N THR A 208 7.67 3.90 16.17
CA THR A 208 7.44 2.59 16.78
C THR A 208 6.04 2.53 17.39
N VAL A 209 5.48 1.34 17.49
CA VAL A 209 4.19 1.08 18.17
C VAL A 209 4.31 0.07 19.30
N PHE A 210 5.51 -0.47 19.48
CA PHE A 210 5.84 -1.38 20.58
C PHE A 210 7.28 -1.09 21.05
N PRO A 211 7.48 -0.03 21.87
CA PRO A 211 8.80 0.33 22.36
C PRO A 211 9.36 -0.76 23.26
N GLU A 212 10.60 -1.17 23.05
CA GLU A 212 11.30 -2.17 23.83
C GLU A 212 12.44 -1.52 24.64
N GLY A 213 12.39 -1.65 25.96
CA GLY A 213 13.44 -1.12 26.84
C GLY A 213 13.62 0.39 26.75
N ASP A 214 14.87 0.83 26.90
CA ASP A 214 15.26 2.26 26.90
C ASP A 214 15.65 2.78 25.51
N ASP A 215 15.38 2.03 24.41
CA ASP A 215 15.73 2.44 23.04
C ASP A 215 14.82 3.57 22.52
N THR A 216 15.05 4.77 23.03
CA THR A 216 14.35 5.98 22.56
C THR A 216 15.15 6.66 21.47
N GLN A 217 14.73 6.46 20.21
CA GLN A 217 15.28 7.19 19.05
C GLN A 217 14.66 8.59 18.99
N SER A 218 15.37 9.53 18.36
CA SER A 218 14.89 10.88 18.15
C SER A 218 15.37 11.46 16.84
N ILE A 219 14.59 12.40 16.29
CA ILE A 219 14.91 13.15 15.06
C ILE A 219 14.50 14.61 15.21
N GLU A 220 15.33 15.51 14.65
CA GLU A 220 14.95 16.92 14.52
C GLU A 220 14.06 17.12 13.31
N ILE A 221 12.92 17.76 13.52
CA ILE A 221 11.97 18.15 12.47
C ILE A 221 11.83 19.66 12.40
N ARG A 222 11.62 20.17 11.19
CA ARG A 222 11.46 21.60 10.91
C ARG A 222 10.09 21.90 10.36
N GLY A 223 9.48 22.95 10.84
CA GLY A 223 8.17 23.40 10.39
C GLY A 223 7.93 24.88 10.67
N ARG A 224 6.68 25.29 10.48
CA ARG A 224 6.25 26.67 10.80
C ARG A 224 5.55 26.69 12.15
N SER A 225 6.07 27.50 13.06
CA SER A 225 5.42 27.75 14.35
C SER A 225 4.02 28.34 14.14
N LEU A 226 3.01 27.73 14.78
CA LEU A 226 1.63 28.24 14.74
C LEU A 226 1.40 29.45 15.63
N VAL A 227 2.32 29.71 16.58
CA VAL A 227 2.25 30.85 17.49
C VAL A 227 2.91 32.07 16.87
N SER A 228 4.13 31.94 16.34
CA SER A 228 4.91 33.07 15.83
C SER A 228 4.88 33.23 14.31
N GLY A 229 4.44 32.20 13.57
CA GLY A 229 4.51 32.14 12.11
C GLY A 229 5.90 31.87 11.55
N LEU A 230 6.94 31.86 12.39
CA LEU A 230 8.34 31.71 11.99
C LEU A 230 8.76 30.25 11.86
N PRO A 231 9.83 29.93 11.09
CA PRO A 231 10.45 28.61 11.10
C PRO A 231 10.89 28.21 12.51
N LYS A 232 10.61 26.96 12.89
CA LYS A 232 10.98 26.38 14.18
C LYS A 232 11.46 24.97 13.99
N THR A 233 12.50 24.57 14.75
CA THR A 233 12.97 23.19 14.84
C THR A 233 12.56 22.61 16.19
N VAL A 234 12.11 21.36 16.22
CA VAL A 234 11.82 20.60 17.44
C VAL A 234 12.36 19.19 17.29
N THR A 235 12.63 18.53 18.41
CA THR A 235 13.01 17.12 18.45
C THR A 235 11.77 16.31 18.80
N ILE A 236 11.49 15.27 18.02
CA ILE A 236 10.45 14.28 18.30
C ILE A 236 11.11 12.93 18.60
N THR A 237 10.54 12.15 19.52
CA THR A 237 11.05 10.86 19.94
C THR A 237 10.17 9.70 19.48
N SER A 238 10.73 8.49 19.45
CA SER A 238 9.99 7.27 19.13
C SER A 238 8.83 7.00 20.10
N ASN A 239 8.97 7.34 21.38
CA ASN A 239 7.88 7.21 22.35
C ASN A 239 6.71 8.14 22.02
N GLN A 240 7.00 9.36 21.57
CA GLN A 240 5.97 10.31 21.13
C GLN A 240 5.28 9.86 19.84
N THR A 241 6.01 9.18 18.95
CA THR A 241 5.38 8.57 17.77
C THR A 241 4.48 7.40 18.15
N CYS A 242 4.83 6.63 19.18
CA CYS A 242 3.99 5.56 19.70
C CYS A 242 2.64 6.10 20.21
N GLU A 243 2.66 7.20 20.97
CA GLU A 243 1.44 7.88 21.41
C GLU A 243 0.60 8.39 20.22
N ALA A 244 1.24 9.00 19.22
CA ALA A 244 0.58 9.51 18.04
C ALA A 244 -0.13 8.40 17.22
N LEU A 245 0.48 7.22 17.14
CA LEU A 245 0.03 6.12 16.29
C LEU A 245 -0.97 5.17 16.98
N GLN A 246 -1.25 5.35 18.26
CA GLN A 246 -2.11 4.45 19.02
C GLN A 246 -3.49 4.25 18.37
N GLU A 247 -4.18 5.35 18.02
CA GLU A 247 -5.53 5.28 17.44
C GLU A 247 -5.59 4.54 16.08
N PRO A 248 -4.76 4.88 15.07
CA PRO A 248 -4.83 4.18 13.79
C PRO A 248 -4.40 2.72 13.88
N VAL A 249 -3.44 2.39 14.74
CA VAL A 249 -2.97 1.00 14.91
C VAL A 249 -4.02 0.15 15.62
N GLU A 250 -4.71 0.68 16.64
CA GLU A 250 -5.79 -0.06 17.31
C GLU A 250 -6.91 -0.41 16.35
N LYS A 251 -7.27 0.47 15.41
CA LYS A 251 -8.26 0.16 14.35
C LYS A 251 -7.85 -1.01 13.46
N ILE A 252 -6.55 -1.14 13.16
CA ILE A 252 -6.04 -2.29 12.39
C ILE A 252 -6.15 -3.57 13.23
N ILE A 253 -5.78 -3.51 14.51
CA ILE A 253 -5.87 -4.65 15.42
C ILE A 253 -7.33 -5.11 15.59
N GLU A 254 -8.27 -4.18 15.79
CA GLU A 254 -9.70 -4.48 15.84
C GLU A 254 -10.20 -5.17 14.56
N ALA A 255 -9.74 -4.72 13.39
CA ALA A 255 -10.10 -5.35 12.13
C ALA A 255 -9.51 -6.77 11.99
N ILE A 256 -8.29 -7.01 12.50
CA ILE A 256 -7.71 -8.36 12.58
C ILE A 256 -8.59 -9.28 13.43
N PHE A 257 -9.00 -8.83 14.62
CA PHE A 257 -9.91 -9.60 15.48
C PHE A 257 -11.23 -9.90 14.79
N ASN A 258 -11.84 -8.92 14.12
CA ASN A 258 -13.09 -9.10 13.39
C ASN A 258 -12.99 -10.14 12.26
N VAL A 259 -11.83 -10.29 11.62
CA VAL A 259 -11.59 -11.34 10.62
C VAL A 259 -11.39 -12.68 11.30
N LEU A 260 -10.61 -12.76 12.38
CA LEU A 260 -10.39 -13.98 13.14
C LEU A 260 -11.70 -14.55 13.69
N GLU A 261 -12.61 -13.72 14.21
CA GLU A 261 -13.93 -14.12 14.71
C GLU A 261 -14.82 -14.75 13.61
N LYS A 262 -14.66 -14.31 12.36
CA LYS A 262 -15.41 -14.84 11.20
C LYS A 262 -14.73 -16.05 10.56
N THR A 263 -13.51 -16.39 10.99
CA THR A 263 -12.75 -17.49 10.42
C THR A 263 -13.33 -18.82 10.88
N PRO A 264 -13.58 -19.79 9.96
CA PRO A 264 -13.99 -21.13 10.34
C PRO A 264 -13.02 -21.77 11.35
N PRO A 265 -13.53 -22.55 12.34
CA PRO A 265 -12.70 -23.09 13.42
C PRO A 265 -11.48 -23.89 12.98
N GLU A 266 -11.60 -24.68 11.91
CA GLU A 266 -10.50 -25.49 11.38
C GLU A 266 -9.37 -24.61 10.83
N LEU A 267 -9.72 -23.53 10.12
CA LEU A 267 -8.74 -22.57 9.60
C LEU A 267 -8.16 -21.71 10.72
N ALA A 268 -8.95 -21.36 11.74
CA ALA A 268 -8.46 -20.65 12.92
C ALA A 268 -7.41 -21.48 13.70
N ALA A 269 -7.61 -22.78 13.78
CA ALA A 269 -6.61 -23.71 14.36
C ALA A 269 -5.29 -23.68 13.56
N ASP A 270 -5.38 -23.70 12.22
CA ASP A 270 -4.20 -23.57 11.36
C ASP A 270 -3.43 -22.26 11.61
N LEU A 271 -4.16 -21.13 11.77
CA LEU A 271 -3.54 -19.84 12.05
C LEU A 271 -2.82 -19.78 13.41
N SER A 272 -3.33 -20.49 14.40
CA SER A 272 -2.67 -20.59 15.71
C SER A 272 -1.28 -21.20 15.64
N GLU A 273 -1.06 -22.13 14.70
CA GLU A 273 0.24 -22.78 14.50
C GLU A 273 1.11 -22.06 13.46
N ARG A 274 0.51 -21.63 12.35
CA ARG A 274 1.23 -21.08 11.19
C ARG A 274 1.46 -19.59 11.29
N GLY A 275 0.64 -18.89 12.07
CA GLY A 275 0.69 -17.45 12.19
C GLY A 275 0.02 -16.68 11.04
N MET A 276 0.25 -15.37 11.05
CA MET A 276 -0.16 -14.47 9.98
C MET A 276 1.04 -13.77 9.34
N VAL A 277 0.93 -13.41 8.08
CA VAL A 277 1.99 -12.71 7.33
C VAL A 277 1.59 -11.27 7.07
N LEU A 278 2.46 -10.34 7.47
CA LEU A 278 2.32 -8.92 7.19
C LEU A 278 3.02 -8.58 5.87
N THR A 279 2.33 -7.83 5.02
CA THR A 279 2.84 -7.30 3.75
C THR A 279 2.52 -5.81 3.61
N GLY A 280 3.01 -5.18 2.53
CA GLY A 280 2.87 -3.74 2.32
C GLY A 280 3.85 -2.88 3.11
N GLY A 281 3.99 -1.62 2.70
CA GLY A 281 4.96 -0.71 3.30
C GLY A 281 4.65 -0.32 4.76
N GLY A 282 3.37 -0.30 5.13
CA GLY A 282 2.93 0.00 6.49
C GLY A 282 3.27 -1.11 7.50
N SER A 283 3.46 -2.34 7.04
CA SER A 283 3.88 -3.48 7.87
C SER A 283 5.30 -3.33 8.44
N LEU A 284 6.11 -2.45 7.84
CA LEU A 284 7.47 -2.15 8.28
C LEU A 284 7.51 -1.18 9.47
N LEU A 285 6.36 -0.72 9.95
CA LEU A 285 6.29 0.10 11.16
C LEU A 285 6.84 -0.70 12.34
N ARG A 286 7.89 -0.16 12.96
CA ARG A 286 8.68 -0.87 13.98
C ARG A 286 7.82 -1.34 15.16
N GLY A 287 7.88 -2.64 15.44
CA GLY A 287 7.17 -3.27 16.55
C GLY A 287 5.69 -3.59 16.27
N LEU A 288 5.19 -3.35 15.04
CA LEU A 288 3.81 -3.66 14.70
C LEU A 288 3.55 -5.17 14.72
N ASP A 289 4.46 -5.96 14.21
CA ASP A 289 4.46 -7.43 14.27
C ASP A 289 4.37 -7.95 15.71
N LYS A 290 5.20 -7.40 16.60
CA LYS A 290 5.22 -7.75 18.02
C LYS A 290 3.94 -7.34 18.73
N LEU A 291 3.44 -6.14 18.44
CA LEU A 291 2.19 -5.65 19.03
C LEU A 291 1.00 -6.53 18.62
N ILE A 292 0.89 -6.87 17.33
CA ILE A 292 -0.18 -7.74 16.84
C ILE A 292 -0.04 -9.13 17.45
N ALA A 293 1.16 -9.72 17.49
CA ALA A 293 1.41 -11.02 18.13
C ALA A 293 1.05 -11.02 19.62
N HIS A 294 1.40 -9.95 20.34
CA HIS A 294 1.07 -9.80 21.75
C HIS A 294 -0.44 -9.69 22.00
N LYS A 295 -1.16 -8.94 21.15
CA LYS A 295 -2.61 -8.73 21.29
C LYS A 295 -3.42 -9.97 20.87
N THR A 296 -3.01 -10.69 19.83
CA THR A 296 -3.78 -11.81 19.24
C THR A 296 -3.34 -13.16 19.80
N ASN A 297 -2.17 -13.25 20.40
CA ASN A 297 -1.51 -14.51 20.78
C ASN A 297 -1.30 -15.48 19.59
N ILE A 298 -1.18 -14.93 18.37
CA ILE A 298 -0.89 -15.66 17.14
C ILE A 298 0.50 -15.23 16.64
N PRO A 299 1.36 -16.14 16.15
CA PRO A 299 2.64 -15.76 15.56
C PRO A 299 2.45 -14.79 14.37
N VAL A 300 3.33 -13.79 14.27
CA VAL A 300 3.28 -12.78 13.20
C VAL A 300 4.63 -12.65 12.52
N TYR A 301 4.62 -12.68 11.20
CA TYR A 301 5.83 -12.61 10.37
C TYR A 301 5.72 -11.48 9.35
N VAL A 302 6.74 -10.65 9.24
CA VAL A 302 6.83 -9.65 8.16
C VAL A 302 7.49 -10.33 6.96
N ALA A 303 6.88 -10.19 5.77
CA ALA A 303 7.44 -10.73 4.54
C ALA A 303 8.81 -10.10 4.22
N GLU A 304 9.74 -10.86 3.64
CA GLU A 304 11.12 -10.43 3.36
C GLU A 304 11.19 -9.16 2.51
N ASP A 305 10.38 -9.06 1.44
CA ASP A 305 10.19 -7.82 0.65
C ASP A 305 8.71 -7.41 0.71
N ALA A 306 8.26 -7.01 1.90
CA ALA A 306 6.86 -6.71 2.18
C ALA A 306 6.26 -5.72 1.19
N ILE A 307 7.02 -4.72 0.75
CA ILE A 307 6.54 -3.67 -0.17
C ILE A 307 6.23 -4.23 -1.56
N SER A 308 6.98 -5.24 -2.01
CA SER A 308 6.86 -5.78 -3.38
C SER A 308 5.95 -6.99 -3.48
N CYS A 309 5.48 -7.56 -2.36
CA CYS A 309 4.68 -8.79 -2.34
C CYS A 309 3.49 -8.73 -3.31
N VAL A 310 2.70 -7.67 -3.25
CA VAL A 310 1.50 -7.50 -4.08
C VAL A 310 1.86 -7.52 -5.57
N ALA A 311 2.82 -6.70 -6.00
CA ALA A 311 3.25 -6.64 -7.40
C ALA A 311 3.90 -7.95 -7.90
N MET A 312 4.72 -8.59 -7.05
CA MET A 312 5.32 -9.89 -7.36
C MET A 312 4.27 -10.99 -7.49
N GLY A 313 3.29 -11.00 -6.58
CA GLY A 313 2.21 -11.97 -6.60
C GLY A 313 1.33 -11.83 -7.83
N ALA A 314 0.97 -10.59 -8.21
CA ALA A 314 0.27 -10.33 -9.46
C ALA A 314 1.04 -10.86 -10.68
N GLY A 315 2.35 -10.63 -10.71
CA GLY A 315 3.19 -11.16 -11.79
C GLY A 315 3.22 -12.68 -11.85
N LYS A 316 3.39 -13.34 -10.71
CA LYS A 316 3.37 -14.82 -10.60
C LYS A 316 2.00 -15.39 -10.95
N ALA A 317 0.91 -14.74 -10.51
CA ALA A 317 -0.45 -15.15 -10.86
C ALA A 317 -0.69 -15.09 -12.38
N LEU A 318 -0.15 -14.08 -13.05
CA LEU A 318 -0.26 -13.95 -14.51
C LEU A 318 0.51 -15.05 -15.26
N GLU A 319 1.60 -15.55 -14.70
CA GLU A 319 2.34 -16.70 -15.25
C GLU A 319 1.52 -17.99 -15.21
N SER A 320 0.67 -18.14 -14.20
CA SER A 320 -0.22 -19.27 -14.00
C SER A 320 -1.61 -19.08 -14.64
N LEU A 321 -1.85 -17.95 -15.30
CA LEU A 321 -3.16 -17.55 -15.80
C LEU A 321 -3.76 -18.58 -16.75
N ASP A 322 -2.97 -19.15 -17.63
CA ASP A 322 -3.45 -20.15 -18.60
C ASP A 322 -3.98 -21.42 -17.89
N ILE A 323 -3.40 -21.75 -16.74
CA ILE A 323 -3.86 -22.84 -15.86
C ILE A 323 -5.13 -22.45 -15.10
N LEU A 324 -5.19 -21.20 -14.62
CA LEU A 324 -6.30 -20.67 -13.82
C LEU A 324 -7.55 -20.40 -14.67
N VAL A 325 -7.37 -19.93 -15.91
CA VAL A 325 -8.46 -19.73 -16.88
C VAL A 325 -9.12 -21.06 -17.26
N GLN A 326 -8.34 -22.14 -17.39
CA GLN A 326 -8.90 -23.48 -17.60
C GLN A 326 -9.74 -23.97 -16.41
N LYS A 327 -9.45 -23.51 -15.18
CA LYS A 327 -10.22 -23.85 -13.97
C LYS A 327 -11.42 -22.94 -13.71
N ASN A 328 -11.82 -22.03 -14.61
CA ASN A 328 -12.94 -21.08 -14.45
C ASN A 328 -12.80 -20.09 -13.26
N VAL A 329 -11.62 -19.91 -12.71
CA VAL A 329 -11.40 -19.04 -11.54
C VAL A 329 -11.40 -17.56 -11.91
N TYR A 330 -11.04 -17.22 -13.14
CA TYR A 330 -11.04 -15.84 -13.66
C TYR A 330 -11.88 -15.74 -14.93
N LYS A 331 -13.20 -15.64 -14.77
CA LYS A 331 -14.07 -15.22 -15.88
C LYS A 331 -13.96 -13.71 -16.07
N ARG A 332 -13.86 -13.32 -17.37
CA ARG A 332 -13.78 -11.98 -17.97
C ARG A 332 -14.67 -10.95 -17.32
#